data_01f498392c7421eecfc3b9f5e29b263d
#
_entry.id   01f498392c7421eecfc3b9f5e29b263d
#
_cell.length_a   1.000
_cell.length_b   1.000
_cell.length_c   1.000
_cell.angle_alpha   90.00
_cell.angle_beta   90.00
_cell.angle_gamma   90.00
#
_symmetry.space_group_name_H-M   'P 1'
#
loop_
_entity.id
_entity.type
_entity.pdbx_description
1 polymer ?
#
loop_
_entity_poly.entity_id
_entity_poly.type
_entity_poly.pdbx_seq_one_letter_code
_entity_poly.pdbx_strand_id
1 'polypeptide(L)'
;MLLEVENLRIAFKVEGRLSVPVRNVSFKIPEAGRVAIVGESGCGKSLTALALGGLVDRAEISGKIAGAPKISYIFQNPMQSLNPVMRVGSQIAESSGRNDKAEIAELLKAVSLPPETARKYPCNLSGGQQQRVMIAMALAAKSDLIVADEPTTALDVITQKEVLDLVDRVSRERSTAVLLITHNLGLVARYSDFVNVMYAGEIVESGKVAEVLRSPRHPYTQGLAAAVPRLDAPKGEELYDIQGTVPPPTAWPVGCAFGPRCPKAEKSCFEPAFTACPFMLK
;
A
#
# COMPACT_ATOMS: atom_id res chain seq x y z
N MET A 1 -2.50 -4.30 19.81
CA MET A 1 -1.57 -4.05 18.69
C MET A 1 -1.55 -5.30 17.85
N LEU A 2 -1.90 -5.22 16.58
CA LEU A 2 -1.97 -6.38 15.69
C LEU A 2 -0.59 -6.73 15.12
N LEU A 3 0.15 -5.71 14.65
CA LEU A 3 1.47 -5.89 14.04
C LEU A 3 2.34 -4.67 14.31
N GLU A 4 3.61 -4.89 14.60
CA GLU A 4 4.62 -3.86 14.79
C GLU A 4 5.87 -4.17 13.97
N VAL A 5 6.31 -3.21 13.20
CA VAL A 5 7.52 -3.28 12.36
C VAL A 5 8.55 -2.31 12.91
N GLU A 6 9.76 -2.81 13.18
CA GLU A 6 10.87 -2.02 13.74
C GLU A 6 12.11 -2.20 12.86
N ASN A 7 12.61 -1.10 12.31
CA ASN A 7 13.86 -1.01 11.54
C ASN A 7 13.96 -2.05 10.41
N LEU A 8 12.83 -2.32 9.72
CA LEU A 8 12.81 -3.27 8.60
C LEU A 8 13.75 -2.81 7.49
N ARG A 9 14.65 -3.69 7.12
CA ARG A 9 15.58 -3.51 5.99
C ARG A 9 15.50 -4.73 5.08
N ILE A 10 15.43 -4.47 3.77
CA ILE A 10 15.39 -5.51 2.73
C ILE A 10 16.45 -5.18 1.69
N ALA A 11 17.34 -6.13 1.45
CA ALA A 11 18.45 -5.99 0.51
C ALA A 11 18.53 -7.19 -0.43
N PHE A 12 18.95 -6.93 -1.66
CA PHE A 12 19.17 -7.94 -2.70
C PHE A 12 20.57 -7.81 -3.28
N LYS A 13 21.15 -8.92 -3.69
CA LYS A 13 22.34 -8.94 -4.54
C LYS A 13 21.91 -9.04 -6.00
N VAL A 14 22.08 -7.97 -6.76
CA VAL A 14 21.74 -7.90 -8.18
C VAL A 14 23.03 -7.63 -8.96
N GLU A 15 23.43 -8.58 -9.83
CA GLU A 15 24.64 -8.47 -10.65
C GLU A 15 25.90 -8.09 -9.85
N GLY A 16 26.06 -8.67 -8.66
CA GLY A 16 27.18 -8.41 -7.77
C GLY A 16 27.10 -7.09 -6.99
N ARG A 17 26.08 -6.27 -7.20
CA ARG A 17 25.83 -5.03 -6.47
C ARG A 17 24.75 -5.22 -5.41
N LEU A 18 24.89 -4.51 -4.30
CA LEU A 18 23.87 -4.47 -3.25
C LEU A 18 22.79 -3.43 -3.60
N SER A 19 21.56 -3.90 -3.71
CA SER A 19 20.37 -3.05 -3.86
C SER A 19 19.58 -3.10 -2.54
N VAL A 20 19.25 -1.94 -1.97
CA VAL A 20 18.56 -1.84 -0.67
C VAL A 20 17.27 -1.03 -0.82
N PRO A 21 16.21 -1.58 -1.43
CA PRO A 21 14.97 -0.86 -1.68
C PRO A 21 14.18 -0.52 -0.41
N VAL A 22 14.41 -1.21 0.71
CA VAL A 22 13.87 -0.87 2.03
C VAL A 22 15.06 -0.74 2.98
N ARG A 23 15.28 0.47 3.51
CA ARG A 23 16.47 0.79 4.30
C ARG A 23 16.22 0.77 5.80
N ASN A 24 15.15 1.43 6.21
CA ASN A 24 14.77 1.55 7.62
C ASN A 24 13.29 1.94 7.71
N VAL A 25 12.43 0.95 7.86
CA VAL A 25 10.99 1.15 7.93
C VAL A 25 10.46 0.68 9.28
N SER A 26 9.81 1.60 10.00
CA SER A 26 9.17 1.30 11.28
C SER A 26 7.76 1.88 11.29
N PHE A 27 6.76 1.04 11.59
CA PHE A 27 5.36 1.45 11.73
C PHE A 27 4.57 0.42 12.53
N LYS A 28 3.34 0.79 12.88
CA LYS A 28 2.44 -0.05 13.69
C LYS A 28 1.08 -0.16 13.03
N ILE A 29 0.46 -1.34 13.14
CA ILE A 29 -0.92 -1.58 12.73
C ILE A 29 -1.72 -1.97 13.98
N PRO A 30 -2.65 -1.13 14.43
CA PRO A 30 -3.57 -1.49 15.53
C PRO A 30 -4.56 -2.57 15.08
N GLU A 31 -5.16 -3.26 16.04
CA GLU A 31 -6.33 -4.12 15.79
C GLU A 31 -7.47 -3.31 15.16
N ALA A 32 -8.11 -3.85 14.14
CA ALA A 32 -9.13 -3.18 13.33
C ALA A 32 -8.69 -1.80 12.76
N GLY A 33 -7.39 -1.49 12.80
CA GLY A 33 -6.82 -0.20 12.36
C GLY A 33 -6.82 -0.05 10.85
N ARG A 34 -6.88 1.20 10.39
CA ARG A 34 -6.73 1.58 8.98
C ARG A 34 -5.47 2.39 8.82
N VAL A 35 -4.47 1.74 8.28
CA VAL A 35 -3.14 2.34 8.12
C VAL A 35 -2.82 2.43 6.63
N ALA A 36 -2.26 3.55 6.20
CA ALA A 36 -1.75 3.70 4.85
C ALA A 36 -0.23 3.77 4.82
N ILE A 37 0.36 3.28 3.72
CA ILE A 37 1.72 3.63 3.29
C ILE A 37 1.58 4.33 1.95
N VAL A 38 2.06 5.58 1.87
CA VAL A 38 1.98 6.41 0.67
C VAL A 38 3.35 6.89 0.23
N GLY A 39 3.54 7.07 -1.07
CA GLY A 39 4.79 7.58 -1.64
C GLY A 39 4.88 7.28 -3.14
N GLU A 40 5.88 7.82 -3.81
CA GLU A 40 6.14 7.62 -5.23
C GLU A 40 6.41 6.15 -5.58
N SER A 41 6.25 5.80 -6.85
CA SER A 41 6.60 4.47 -7.37
C SER A 41 8.07 4.17 -7.14
N GLY A 42 8.40 2.92 -6.80
CA GLY A 42 9.78 2.50 -6.56
C GLY A 42 10.34 2.83 -5.17
N CYS A 43 9.60 3.49 -4.26
CA CYS A 43 10.10 3.81 -2.93
C CYS A 43 10.09 2.63 -1.91
N GLY A 44 9.64 1.43 -2.30
CA GLY A 44 9.70 0.22 -1.47
C GLY A 44 8.39 -0.23 -0.81
N LYS A 45 7.25 0.43 -1.07
CA LYS A 45 5.94 0.15 -0.44
C LYS A 45 5.48 -1.30 -0.59
N SER A 46 5.35 -1.78 -1.83
CA SER A 46 4.90 -3.16 -2.11
C SER A 46 5.84 -4.20 -1.53
N LEU A 47 7.15 -3.93 -1.57
CA LEU A 47 8.14 -4.83 -1.01
C LEU A 47 8.05 -4.90 0.52
N THR A 48 7.82 -3.75 1.18
CA THR A 48 7.54 -3.70 2.62
C THR A 48 6.31 -4.54 2.95
N ALA A 49 5.22 -4.39 2.17
CA ALA A 49 4.01 -5.16 2.37
C ALA A 49 4.22 -6.67 2.21
N LEU A 50 4.92 -7.11 1.16
CA LEU A 50 5.23 -8.52 0.92
C LEU A 50 6.05 -9.12 2.06
N ALA A 51 6.95 -8.34 2.65
CA ALA A 51 7.77 -8.79 3.79
C ALA A 51 6.94 -9.12 5.03
N LEU A 52 5.79 -8.44 5.24
CA LEU A 52 4.89 -8.73 6.36
C LEU A 52 4.34 -10.16 6.31
N GLY A 53 4.12 -10.69 5.13
CA GLY A 53 3.62 -12.05 4.91
C GLY A 53 4.72 -13.07 4.62
N GLY A 54 6.00 -12.69 4.71
CA GLY A 54 7.11 -13.60 4.38
C GLY A 54 7.17 -13.96 2.89
N LEU A 55 6.65 -13.12 2.00
CA LEU A 55 6.54 -13.38 0.56
C LEU A 55 7.72 -12.81 -0.25
N VAL A 56 8.80 -12.41 0.41
CA VAL A 56 9.99 -11.87 -0.25
C VAL A 56 11.06 -12.95 -0.34
N ASP A 57 11.29 -13.42 -1.56
CA ASP A 57 12.32 -14.42 -1.84
C ASP A 57 13.69 -13.80 -2.13
N ARG A 58 14.75 -14.54 -1.83
CA ARG A 58 16.15 -14.23 -2.19
C ARG A 58 16.63 -12.86 -1.69
N ALA A 59 16.06 -12.37 -0.58
CA ALA A 59 16.44 -11.11 0.06
C ALA A 59 17.15 -11.36 1.39
N GLU A 60 18.06 -10.45 1.74
CA GLU A 60 18.55 -10.30 3.10
C GLU A 60 17.56 -9.39 3.83
N ILE A 61 16.79 -9.96 4.77
CA ILE A 61 15.81 -9.21 5.57
C ILE A 61 16.34 -9.08 6.99
N SER A 62 16.32 -7.87 7.53
CA SER A 62 16.68 -7.59 8.93
C SER A 62 15.71 -6.58 9.53
N GLY A 63 15.77 -6.39 10.84
CA GLY A 63 14.79 -5.68 11.63
C GLY A 63 13.84 -6.66 12.33
N LYS A 64 12.74 -6.17 12.88
CA LYS A 64 11.80 -6.98 13.66
C LYS A 64 10.38 -6.75 13.15
N ILE A 65 9.66 -7.85 12.92
CA ILE A 65 8.23 -7.85 12.67
C ILE A 65 7.62 -8.61 13.84
N ALA A 66 6.93 -7.90 14.73
CA ALA A 66 6.26 -8.47 15.89
C ALA A 66 4.76 -8.55 15.66
N GLY A 67 4.17 -9.65 16.07
CA GLY A 67 2.80 -10.04 15.74
C GLY A 67 2.80 -11.13 14.66
N ALA A 68 1.76 -11.95 14.66
CA ALA A 68 1.59 -13.04 13.69
C ALA A 68 0.15 -13.08 13.17
N PRO A 69 -0.39 -11.96 12.64
CA PRO A 69 -1.73 -11.95 12.10
C PRO A 69 -1.81 -12.84 10.86
N LYS A 70 -2.97 -13.44 10.64
CA LYS A 70 -3.29 -14.04 9.35
C LYS A 70 -3.50 -12.91 8.34
N ILE A 71 -2.71 -12.91 7.27
CA ILE A 71 -2.70 -11.83 6.27
C ILE A 71 -3.34 -12.29 4.96
N SER A 72 -4.20 -11.47 4.39
CA SER A 72 -4.69 -11.61 3.01
C SER A 72 -4.21 -10.44 2.17
N TYR A 73 -3.96 -10.70 0.89
CA TYR A 73 -3.49 -9.70 -0.06
C TYR A 73 -4.53 -9.41 -1.14
N ILE A 74 -4.70 -8.13 -1.45
CA ILE A 74 -5.37 -7.63 -2.65
C ILE A 74 -4.28 -6.95 -3.48
N PHE A 75 -3.81 -7.65 -4.52
CA PHE A 75 -2.72 -7.17 -5.37
C PHE A 75 -3.18 -6.16 -6.42
N GLN A 76 -2.25 -5.41 -6.95
CA GLN A 76 -2.45 -4.36 -7.95
C GLN A 76 -3.07 -4.89 -9.25
N ASN A 77 -2.67 -6.09 -9.70
CA ASN A 77 -3.11 -6.66 -10.98
C ASN A 77 -3.92 -7.96 -10.76
N PRO A 78 -5.26 -7.89 -10.86
CA PRO A 78 -6.09 -9.07 -10.65
C PRO A 78 -5.88 -10.16 -11.72
N MET A 79 -5.50 -9.78 -12.96
CA MET A 79 -5.26 -10.77 -14.02
C MET A 79 -4.05 -11.66 -13.74
N GLN A 80 -3.05 -11.15 -13.03
CA GLN A 80 -1.87 -11.92 -12.63
C GLN A 80 -2.08 -12.71 -11.34
N SER A 81 -3.07 -12.31 -10.54
CA SER A 81 -3.34 -12.91 -9.23
C SER A 81 -4.36 -14.04 -9.29
N LEU A 82 -5.24 -14.04 -10.29
CA LEU A 82 -6.23 -15.09 -10.50
C LEU A 82 -5.67 -16.20 -11.39
N ASN A 83 -5.91 -17.45 -11.01
CA ASN A 83 -5.54 -18.59 -11.84
C ASN A 83 -6.49 -18.68 -13.06
N PRO A 84 -5.99 -18.48 -14.30
CA PRO A 84 -6.84 -18.39 -15.49
C PRO A 84 -7.55 -19.69 -15.85
N VAL A 85 -7.04 -20.83 -15.41
CA VAL A 85 -7.58 -22.17 -15.71
C VAL A 85 -8.46 -22.74 -14.57
N MET A 86 -8.67 -21.97 -13.50
CA MET A 86 -9.55 -22.35 -12.40
C MET A 86 -10.82 -21.49 -12.38
N ARG A 87 -11.96 -22.11 -12.05
CA ARG A 87 -13.21 -21.36 -11.87
C ARG A 87 -13.13 -20.46 -10.64
N VAL A 88 -13.80 -19.32 -10.67
CA VAL A 88 -13.87 -18.34 -9.58
C VAL A 88 -14.27 -18.99 -8.25
N GLY A 89 -15.34 -19.80 -8.25
CA GLY A 89 -15.79 -20.47 -7.04
C GLY A 89 -14.75 -21.41 -6.41
N SER A 90 -13.94 -22.07 -7.24
CA SER A 90 -12.87 -22.95 -6.76
C SER A 90 -11.74 -22.15 -6.10
N GLN A 91 -11.38 -20.98 -6.64
CA GLN A 91 -10.36 -20.10 -6.07
C GLN A 91 -10.82 -19.50 -4.73
N ILE A 92 -12.10 -19.10 -4.63
CA ILE A 92 -12.70 -18.63 -3.36
C ILE A 92 -12.71 -19.76 -2.33
N ALA A 93 -13.08 -20.98 -2.74
CA ALA A 93 -13.08 -22.16 -1.87
C ALA A 93 -11.67 -22.47 -1.33
N GLU A 94 -10.65 -22.39 -2.18
CA GLU A 94 -9.24 -22.57 -1.79
C GLU A 94 -8.82 -21.53 -0.75
N SER A 95 -9.17 -20.26 -0.95
CA SER A 95 -8.86 -19.19 0.00
C SER A 95 -9.55 -19.37 1.37
N SER A 96 -10.75 -19.94 1.40
CA SER A 96 -11.49 -20.24 2.64
C SER A 96 -11.06 -21.54 3.31
N GLY A 97 -10.36 -22.42 2.58
CA GLY A 97 -10.09 -23.80 3.00
C GLY A 97 -11.34 -24.69 3.01
N ARG A 98 -12.48 -24.24 2.44
CA ARG A 98 -13.77 -24.92 2.44
C ARG A 98 -14.46 -24.80 1.10
N ASN A 99 -15.07 -25.88 0.62
CA ASN A 99 -15.88 -25.85 -0.60
C ASN A 99 -17.38 -25.78 -0.25
N ASP A 100 -17.76 -24.70 0.43
CA ASP A 100 -19.16 -24.42 0.76
C ASP A 100 -19.79 -23.48 -0.29
N LYS A 101 -20.69 -24.02 -1.09
CA LYS A 101 -21.37 -23.27 -2.15
C LYS A 101 -22.22 -22.11 -1.63
N ALA A 102 -22.80 -22.24 -0.42
CA ALA A 102 -23.60 -21.19 0.19
C ALA A 102 -22.70 -20.03 0.65
N GLU A 103 -21.57 -20.34 1.33
CA GLU A 103 -20.59 -19.34 1.73
C GLU A 103 -19.99 -18.61 0.50
N ILE A 104 -19.66 -19.33 -0.57
CA ILE A 104 -19.17 -18.74 -1.81
C ILE A 104 -20.19 -17.78 -2.44
N ALA A 105 -21.47 -18.17 -2.47
CA ALA A 105 -22.54 -17.34 -3.00
C ALA A 105 -22.72 -16.06 -2.18
N GLU A 106 -22.65 -16.13 -0.85
CA GLU A 106 -22.73 -14.97 0.04
C GLU A 106 -21.51 -14.05 -0.11
N LEU A 107 -20.31 -14.60 -0.26
CA LEU A 107 -19.10 -13.82 -0.53
C LEU A 107 -19.18 -13.07 -1.86
N LEU A 108 -19.69 -13.72 -2.92
CA LEU A 108 -19.91 -13.07 -4.22
C LEU A 108 -20.95 -11.96 -4.12
N LYS A 109 -22.05 -12.16 -3.41
CA LYS A 109 -23.05 -11.10 -3.15
C LYS A 109 -22.44 -9.94 -2.36
N ALA A 110 -21.64 -10.22 -1.33
CA ALA A 110 -20.98 -9.19 -0.53
C ALA A 110 -20.10 -8.26 -1.37
N VAL A 111 -19.49 -8.80 -2.44
CA VAL A 111 -18.69 -8.01 -3.41
C VAL A 111 -19.50 -7.53 -4.63
N SER A 112 -20.84 -7.56 -4.55
CA SER A 112 -21.75 -7.13 -5.62
C SER A 112 -21.56 -7.91 -6.94
N LEU A 113 -21.29 -9.22 -6.83
CA LEU A 113 -21.26 -10.15 -7.96
C LEU A 113 -22.40 -11.17 -7.83
N PRO A 114 -23.05 -11.54 -8.95
CA PRO A 114 -24.06 -12.56 -8.94
C PRO A 114 -23.46 -13.95 -8.62
N PRO A 115 -24.18 -14.83 -7.86
CA PRO A 115 -23.65 -16.13 -7.43
C PRO A 115 -23.20 -17.06 -8.55
N GLU A 116 -23.81 -16.96 -9.74
CA GLU A 116 -23.42 -17.70 -10.95
C GLU A 116 -22.00 -17.38 -11.44
N THR A 117 -21.40 -16.26 -10.99
CA THR A 117 -20.01 -15.90 -11.24
C THR A 117 -19.06 -16.99 -10.75
N ALA A 118 -19.43 -17.76 -9.71
CA ALA A 118 -18.65 -18.90 -9.23
C ALA A 118 -18.30 -19.93 -10.33
N ARG A 119 -19.13 -20.05 -11.36
CA ARG A 119 -18.94 -21.00 -12.48
C ARG A 119 -18.08 -20.46 -13.59
N LYS A 120 -17.82 -19.16 -13.63
CA LYS A 120 -17.02 -18.49 -14.69
C LYS A 120 -15.53 -18.70 -14.44
N TYR A 121 -14.76 -18.51 -15.51
CA TYR A 121 -13.30 -18.38 -15.46
C TYR A 121 -12.92 -16.89 -15.45
N PRO A 122 -11.74 -16.51 -14.92
CA PRO A 122 -11.30 -15.12 -14.90
C PRO A 122 -11.37 -14.42 -16.25
N CYS A 123 -11.03 -15.09 -17.34
CA CYS A 123 -11.09 -14.55 -18.71
C CYS A 123 -12.51 -14.14 -19.17
N ASN A 124 -13.56 -14.64 -18.50
CA ASN A 124 -14.96 -14.29 -18.77
C ASN A 124 -15.46 -13.10 -17.95
N LEU A 125 -14.57 -12.40 -17.23
CA LEU A 125 -14.88 -11.30 -16.33
C LEU A 125 -14.20 -10.00 -16.79
N SER A 126 -14.87 -8.87 -16.56
CA SER A 126 -14.21 -7.56 -16.69
C SER A 126 -13.17 -7.35 -15.59
N GLY A 127 -12.22 -6.41 -15.78
CA GLY A 127 -11.20 -6.10 -14.79
C GLY A 127 -11.77 -5.76 -13.41
N GLY A 128 -12.84 -4.96 -13.36
CA GLY A 128 -13.54 -4.65 -12.09
C GLY A 128 -14.21 -5.87 -11.46
N GLN A 129 -14.73 -6.82 -12.25
CA GLN A 129 -15.27 -8.07 -11.73
C GLN A 129 -14.16 -8.98 -11.18
N GLN A 130 -13.01 -9.06 -11.87
CA GLN A 130 -11.84 -9.80 -11.39
C GLN A 130 -11.33 -9.22 -10.07
N GLN A 131 -11.28 -7.89 -9.94
CA GLN A 131 -10.91 -7.22 -8.69
C GLN A 131 -11.86 -7.57 -7.54
N ARG A 132 -13.17 -7.57 -7.80
CA ARG A 132 -14.18 -7.98 -6.81
C ARG A 132 -14.04 -9.45 -6.42
N VAL A 133 -13.67 -10.34 -7.35
CA VAL A 133 -13.33 -11.74 -7.03
C VAL A 133 -12.12 -11.82 -6.11
N MET A 134 -11.07 -11.07 -6.37
CA MET A 134 -9.88 -11.02 -5.51
C MET A 134 -10.22 -10.55 -4.08
N ILE A 135 -11.10 -9.55 -3.96
CA ILE A 135 -11.63 -9.11 -2.66
C ILE A 135 -12.43 -10.24 -1.99
N ALA A 136 -13.30 -10.94 -2.73
CA ALA A 136 -14.02 -12.08 -2.18
C ALA A 136 -13.09 -13.17 -1.66
N MET A 137 -11.99 -13.46 -2.36
CA MET A 137 -10.96 -14.40 -1.90
C MET A 137 -10.27 -13.90 -0.61
N ALA A 138 -9.90 -12.61 -0.55
CA ALA A 138 -9.31 -12.04 0.67
C ALA A 138 -10.26 -12.11 1.86
N LEU A 139 -11.58 -11.90 1.64
CA LEU A 139 -12.61 -12.02 2.67
C LEU A 139 -12.87 -13.48 3.08
N ALA A 140 -12.79 -14.43 2.13
CA ALA A 140 -12.94 -15.85 2.35
C ALA A 140 -11.88 -16.39 3.33
N ALA A 141 -10.68 -15.87 3.26
CA ALA A 141 -9.57 -16.26 4.11
C ALA A 141 -9.79 -15.93 5.60
N LYS A 142 -10.74 -15.05 5.96
CA LYS A 142 -11.01 -14.63 7.35
C LYS A 142 -9.73 -14.20 8.06
N SER A 143 -9.02 -13.29 7.44
CA SER A 143 -7.74 -12.77 7.92
C SER A 143 -7.92 -11.66 8.95
N ASP A 144 -6.89 -11.48 9.80
CA ASP A 144 -6.84 -10.40 10.78
C ASP A 144 -6.41 -9.08 10.13
N LEU A 145 -5.65 -9.18 9.03
CA LEU A 145 -5.12 -8.05 8.27
C LEU A 145 -5.35 -8.27 6.76
N ILE A 146 -5.91 -7.26 6.10
CA ILE A 146 -5.95 -7.16 4.64
C ILE A 146 -4.88 -6.17 4.20
N VAL A 147 -3.95 -6.61 3.37
CA VAL A 147 -2.98 -5.74 2.68
C VAL A 147 -3.50 -5.46 1.28
N ALA A 148 -3.84 -4.21 1.01
CA ALA A 148 -4.34 -3.76 -0.29
C ALA A 148 -3.25 -2.93 -0.99
N ASP A 149 -2.53 -3.56 -1.92
CA ASP A 149 -1.42 -2.95 -2.65
C ASP A 149 -1.92 -2.39 -3.98
N GLU A 150 -2.08 -1.06 -4.04
CA GLU A 150 -2.62 -0.32 -5.17
C GLU A 150 -3.89 -0.97 -5.78
N PRO A 151 -4.89 -1.29 -4.96
CA PRO A 151 -5.98 -2.21 -5.34
C PRO A 151 -6.88 -1.68 -6.46
N THR A 152 -6.61 -0.48 -6.98
CA THR A 152 -7.51 0.21 -7.92
C THR A 152 -6.79 0.87 -9.10
N THR A 153 -5.50 0.67 -9.27
CA THR A 153 -4.69 1.35 -10.31
C THR A 153 -5.17 1.10 -11.75
N ALA A 154 -5.78 -0.06 -12.00
CA ALA A 154 -6.30 -0.44 -13.33
C ALA A 154 -7.80 -0.18 -13.52
N LEU A 155 -8.44 0.56 -12.60
CA LEU A 155 -9.89 0.81 -12.60
C LEU A 155 -10.20 2.28 -12.90
N ASP A 156 -11.36 2.52 -13.51
CA ASP A 156 -11.90 3.87 -13.60
C ASP A 156 -12.31 4.41 -12.22
N VAL A 157 -12.44 5.74 -12.10
CA VAL A 157 -12.65 6.44 -10.82
C VAL A 157 -13.91 5.97 -10.09
N ILE A 158 -14.98 5.63 -10.80
CA ILE A 158 -16.24 5.17 -10.21
C ILE A 158 -16.05 3.77 -9.62
N THR A 159 -15.54 2.86 -10.41
CA THR A 159 -15.24 1.49 -9.98
C THR A 159 -14.20 1.46 -8.84
N GLN A 160 -13.19 2.33 -8.91
CA GLN A 160 -12.20 2.51 -7.84
C GLN A 160 -12.87 2.83 -6.49
N LYS A 161 -13.77 3.81 -6.50
CA LYS A 161 -14.51 4.20 -5.29
C LYS A 161 -15.34 3.04 -4.76
N GLU A 162 -16.11 2.36 -5.63
CA GLU A 162 -16.96 1.23 -5.23
C GLU A 162 -16.16 0.09 -4.58
N VAL A 163 -15.00 -0.22 -5.15
CA VAL A 163 -14.09 -1.26 -4.64
C VAL A 163 -13.55 -0.90 -3.27
N LEU A 164 -13.09 0.33 -3.07
CA LEU A 164 -12.55 0.76 -1.78
C LEU A 164 -13.63 0.94 -0.71
N ASP A 165 -14.81 1.47 -1.06
CA ASP A 165 -15.97 1.55 -0.17
C ASP A 165 -16.39 0.13 0.28
N LEU A 166 -16.29 -0.86 -0.61
CA LEU A 166 -16.56 -2.25 -0.30
C LEU A 166 -15.54 -2.83 0.71
N VAL A 167 -14.24 -2.65 0.45
CA VAL A 167 -13.17 -3.13 1.34
C VAL A 167 -13.32 -2.48 2.72
N ASP A 168 -13.54 -1.17 2.79
CA ASP A 168 -13.71 -0.44 4.05
C ASP A 168 -14.94 -0.96 4.83
N ARG A 169 -16.10 -1.06 4.17
CA ARG A 169 -17.32 -1.54 4.79
C ARG A 169 -17.15 -2.94 5.39
N VAL A 170 -16.70 -3.91 4.58
CA VAL A 170 -16.61 -5.30 5.02
C VAL A 170 -15.52 -5.49 6.08
N SER A 171 -14.42 -4.76 5.98
CA SER A 171 -13.37 -4.82 7.01
C SER A 171 -13.84 -4.21 8.34
N ARG A 172 -14.69 -3.17 8.33
CA ARG A 172 -15.31 -2.63 9.55
C ARG A 172 -16.29 -3.62 10.19
N GLU A 173 -17.18 -4.20 9.38
CA GLU A 173 -18.13 -5.20 9.85
C GLU A 173 -17.46 -6.41 10.51
N ARG A 174 -16.26 -6.77 10.06
CA ARG A 174 -15.49 -7.93 10.56
C ARG A 174 -14.38 -7.56 11.55
N SER A 175 -14.22 -6.29 11.89
CA SER A 175 -13.10 -5.79 12.71
C SER A 175 -11.73 -6.21 12.18
N THR A 176 -11.58 -6.36 10.86
CA THR A 176 -10.34 -6.70 10.17
C THR A 176 -9.52 -5.43 9.96
N ALA A 177 -8.24 -5.44 10.31
CA ALA A 177 -7.33 -4.33 10.01
C ALA A 177 -7.05 -4.22 8.50
N VAL A 178 -6.77 -3.01 8.02
CA VAL A 178 -6.41 -2.77 6.60
C VAL A 178 -5.11 -1.97 6.52
N LEU A 179 -4.16 -2.47 5.74
CA LEU A 179 -2.99 -1.74 5.27
C LEU A 179 -3.20 -1.36 3.81
N LEU A 180 -3.46 -0.08 3.56
CA LEU A 180 -3.63 0.47 2.21
C LEU A 180 -2.30 1.00 1.69
N ILE A 181 -1.84 0.48 0.57
CA ILE A 181 -0.69 1.00 -0.16
C ILE A 181 -1.18 1.73 -1.38
N THR A 182 -0.78 2.98 -1.53
CA THR A 182 -1.19 3.83 -2.65
C THR A 182 -0.22 4.98 -2.85
N HIS A 183 -0.23 5.58 -4.02
CA HIS A 183 0.41 6.87 -4.29
C HIS A 183 -0.59 8.05 -4.21
N ASN A 184 -1.87 7.78 -3.97
CA ASN A 184 -2.95 8.79 -3.98
C ASN A 184 -3.34 9.22 -2.56
N LEU A 185 -2.96 10.44 -2.18
CA LEU A 185 -3.29 11.04 -0.87
C LEU A 185 -4.81 11.22 -0.65
N GLY A 186 -5.59 11.41 -1.71
CA GLY A 186 -7.04 11.51 -1.60
C GLY A 186 -7.69 10.22 -1.10
N LEU A 187 -7.15 9.06 -1.52
CA LEU A 187 -7.59 7.76 -1.01
C LEU A 187 -7.17 7.57 0.45
N VAL A 188 -5.95 7.98 0.80
CA VAL A 188 -5.46 7.95 2.19
C VAL A 188 -6.36 8.77 3.10
N ALA A 189 -6.72 10.00 2.68
CA ALA A 189 -7.60 10.89 3.43
C ALA A 189 -8.99 10.27 3.72
N ARG A 190 -9.48 9.44 2.81
CA ARG A 190 -10.83 8.86 2.90
C ARG A 190 -10.87 7.53 3.65
N TYR A 191 -9.86 6.66 3.46
CA TYR A 191 -9.93 5.25 3.86
C TYR A 191 -8.94 4.87 4.98
N SER A 192 -8.18 5.83 5.52
CA SER A 192 -7.17 5.53 6.54
C SER A 192 -7.24 6.48 7.74
N ASP A 193 -6.90 5.96 8.92
CA ASP A 193 -6.81 6.74 10.16
C ASP A 193 -5.37 7.23 10.38
N PHE A 194 -4.38 6.40 10.01
CA PHE A 194 -2.95 6.66 10.12
C PHE A 194 -2.27 6.55 8.76
N VAL A 195 -1.27 7.39 8.54
CA VAL A 195 -0.45 7.39 7.33
C VAL A 195 1.03 7.34 7.65
N ASN A 196 1.74 6.55 6.86
CA ASN A 196 3.19 6.49 6.83
C ASN A 196 3.63 6.94 5.42
N VAL A 197 4.30 8.08 5.35
CA VAL A 197 4.83 8.62 4.09
C VAL A 197 6.20 8.01 3.86
N MET A 198 6.34 7.28 2.76
CA MET A 198 7.54 6.54 2.43
C MET A 198 8.27 7.17 1.25
N TYR A 199 9.56 7.41 1.41
CA TYR A 199 10.45 7.89 0.35
C TYR A 199 11.77 7.13 0.40
N ALA A 200 12.23 6.65 -0.76
CA ALA A 200 13.55 6.03 -0.90
C ALA A 200 13.89 4.96 0.17
N GLY A 201 12.93 4.10 0.47
CA GLY A 201 13.11 2.98 1.42
C GLY A 201 12.99 3.34 2.90
N GLU A 202 12.54 4.54 3.25
CA GLU A 202 12.37 4.99 4.63
C GLU A 202 11.02 5.67 4.86
N ILE A 203 10.50 5.58 6.08
CA ILE A 203 9.36 6.39 6.50
C ILE A 203 9.87 7.78 6.88
N VAL A 204 9.50 8.78 6.09
CA VAL A 204 9.94 10.17 6.29
C VAL A 204 8.97 10.99 7.15
N GLU A 205 7.72 10.60 7.22
CA GLU A 205 6.72 11.20 8.09
C GLU A 205 5.63 10.19 8.41
N SER A 206 5.12 10.19 9.64
CA SER A 206 4.00 9.34 10.05
C SER A 206 3.12 10.05 11.08
N GLY A 207 1.84 9.69 11.11
CA GLY A 207 0.88 10.25 12.07
C GLY A 207 -0.56 9.97 11.69
N LYS A 208 -1.47 10.64 12.39
CA LYS A 208 -2.89 10.63 12.00
C LYS A 208 -3.06 11.35 10.66
N VAL A 209 -3.87 10.77 9.80
CA VAL A 209 -4.12 11.30 8.45
C VAL A 209 -4.51 12.80 8.49
N ALA A 210 -5.42 13.16 9.38
CA ALA A 210 -5.90 14.55 9.51
C ALA A 210 -4.78 15.53 9.90
N GLU A 211 -3.79 15.11 10.69
CA GLU A 211 -2.66 15.93 11.13
C GLU A 211 -1.64 16.08 9.99
N VAL A 212 -1.20 14.93 9.43
CA VAL A 212 -0.17 14.89 8.37
C VAL A 212 -0.63 15.61 7.11
N LEU A 213 -1.90 15.46 6.70
CA LEU A 213 -2.40 16.11 5.49
C LEU A 213 -2.71 17.62 5.71
N ARG A 214 -3.10 18.04 6.92
CA ARG A 214 -3.36 19.45 7.22
C ARG A 214 -2.08 20.26 7.39
N SER A 215 -1.08 19.68 8.04
CA SER A 215 0.18 20.34 8.40
C SER A 215 1.38 19.42 8.17
N PRO A 216 1.68 19.07 6.90
CA PRO A 216 2.80 18.24 6.57
C PRO A 216 4.10 18.93 6.97
N ARG A 217 4.98 18.21 7.67
CA ARG A 217 6.25 18.75 8.17
C ARG A 217 7.39 18.47 7.19
N HIS A 218 7.50 17.22 6.74
CA HIS A 218 8.57 16.85 5.84
C HIS A 218 8.38 17.50 4.44
N PRO A 219 9.40 18.12 3.83
CA PRO A 219 9.28 18.79 2.53
C PRO A 219 8.75 17.88 1.41
N TYR A 220 9.06 16.58 1.45
CA TYR A 220 8.48 15.61 0.51
C TYR A 220 6.97 15.47 0.69
N THR A 221 6.48 15.37 1.93
CA THR A 221 5.03 15.30 2.23
C THR A 221 4.33 16.58 1.80
N GLN A 222 4.97 17.74 1.99
CA GLN A 222 4.47 19.04 1.50
C GLN A 222 4.33 19.03 -0.03
N GLY A 223 5.33 18.51 -0.72
CA GLY A 223 5.30 18.35 -2.19
C GLY A 223 4.19 17.41 -2.65
N LEU A 224 4.04 16.25 -2.01
CA LEU A 224 2.94 15.31 -2.31
C LEU A 224 1.56 15.94 -2.07
N ALA A 225 1.39 16.68 -0.99
CA ALA A 225 0.14 17.37 -0.69
C ALA A 225 -0.16 18.49 -1.70
N ALA A 226 0.85 19.23 -2.13
CA ALA A 226 0.73 20.29 -3.14
C ALA A 226 0.43 19.74 -4.55
N ALA A 227 0.86 18.51 -4.85
CA ALA A 227 0.61 17.84 -6.13
C ALA A 227 -0.83 17.31 -6.27
N VAL A 228 -1.63 17.31 -5.19
CA VAL A 228 -3.05 16.88 -5.25
C VAL A 228 -3.86 17.96 -5.96
N PRO A 229 -4.54 17.64 -7.10
CA PRO A 229 -5.38 18.61 -7.80
C PRO A 229 -6.54 19.10 -6.91
N ARG A 230 -6.73 20.41 -6.86
CA ARG A 230 -7.83 21.03 -6.13
C ARG A 230 -8.99 21.32 -7.08
N LEU A 231 -10.23 21.02 -6.65
CA LEU A 231 -11.42 21.28 -7.46
C LEU A 231 -11.73 22.78 -7.60
N ASP A 232 -11.25 23.59 -6.65
CA ASP A 232 -11.40 25.05 -6.60
C ASP A 232 -10.21 25.81 -7.19
N ALA A 233 -9.23 25.11 -7.78
CA ALA A 233 -8.09 25.74 -8.44
C ALA A 233 -8.53 26.51 -9.68
N PRO A 234 -7.94 27.70 -9.94
CA PRO A 234 -8.21 28.48 -11.16
C PRO A 234 -7.91 27.66 -12.42
N LYS A 235 -8.73 27.81 -13.45
CA LYS A 235 -8.48 27.17 -14.75
C LYS A 235 -7.16 27.65 -15.33
N GLY A 236 -6.25 26.71 -15.64
CA GLY A 236 -4.94 27.02 -16.21
C GLY A 236 -3.81 27.17 -15.20
N GLU A 237 -4.08 26.97 -13.90
CA GLU A 237 -3.01 26.85 -12.90
C GLU A 237 -2.19 25.58 -13.17
N GLU A 238 -0.87 25.72 -13.26
CA GLU A 238 0.02 24.56 -13.41
C GLU A 238 0.01 23.73 -12.11
N LEU A 239 -0.17 22.42 -12.27
CA LEU A 239 -0.09 21.50 -11.13
C LEU A 239 1.34 21.47 -10.61
N TYR A 240 1.48 21.51 -9.28
CA TYR A 240 2.78 21.35 -8.65
C TYR A 240 3.32 19.94 -8.91
N ASP A 241 4.57 19.87 -9.33
CA ASP A 241 5.30 18.62 -9.54
C ASP A 241 6.59 18.59 -8.72
N ILE A 242 6.87 17.46 -8.09
CA ILE A 242 8.14 17.25 -7.38
C ILE A 242 9.22 16.93 -8.40
N GLN A 243 10.05 17.90 -8.72
CA GLN A 243 11.07 17.78 -9.75
C GLN A 243 12.05 16.62 -9.52
N GLY A 244 12.49 16.00 -10.61
CA GLY A 244 13.42 14.87 -10.60
C GLY A 244 12.76 13.52 -10.30
N THR A 245 13.57 12.50 -10.04
CA THR A 245 13.11 11.13 -9.82
C THR A 245 13.64 10.56 -8.50
N VAL A 246 12.97 9.56 -7.96
CA VAL A 246 13.46 8.82 -6.79
C VAL A 246 14.81 8.18 -7.14
N PRO A 247 15.85 8.35 -6.31
CA PRO A 247 17.14 7.70 -6.55
C PRO A 247 17.02 6.18 -6.61
N PRO A 248 17.82 5.50 -7.42
CA PRO A 248 17.78 4.05 -7.51
C PRO A 248 18.30 3.39 -6.21
N PRO A 249 17.77 2.23 -5.82
CA PRO A 249 18.12 1.54 -4.58
C PRO A 249 19.56 0.99 -4.54
N THR A 250 20.28 1.09 -5.65
CA THR A 250 21.70 0.74 -5.78
C THR A 250 22.65 1.94 -5.56
N ALA A 251 22.12 3.17 -5.50
CA ALA A 251 22.90 4.40 -5.43
C ALA A 251 22.17 5.49 -4.64
N TRP A 252 21.89 5.21 -3.38
CA TRP A 252 21.31 6.22 -2.49
C TRP A 252 22.26 7.40 -2.29
N PRO A 253 21.76 8.65 -2.30
CA PRO A 253 22.57 9.81 -1.95
C PRO A 253 23.13 9.70 -0.53
N VAL A 254 24.28 10.33 -0.30
CA VAL A 254 24.81 10.53 1.04
C VAL A 254 23.90 11.52 1.79
N GLY A 255 23.61 11.24 3.06
CA GLY A 255 22.72 12.06 3.87
C GLY A 255 21.25 11.82 3.57
N CYS A 256 20.46 12.88 3.46
CA CYS A 256 19.04 12.81 3.19
C CYS A 256 18.76 12.37 1.75
N ALA A 257 18.06 11.25 1.58
CA ALA A 257 17.73 10.75 0.23
C ALA A 257 16.85 11.71 -0.59
N PHE A 258 16.06 12.56 0.07
CA PHE A 258 15.27 13.61 -0.59
C PHE A 258 16.07 14.89 -0.83
N GLY A 259 17.26 15.06 -0.22
CA GLY A 259 18.09 16.25 -0.33
C GLY A 259 18.24 16.81 -1.75
N PRO A 260 18.59 15.99 -2.76
CA PRO A 260 18.73 16.44 -4.15
C PRO A 260 17.47 17.03 -4.79
N ARG A 261 16.28 16.71 -4.27
CA ARG A 261 14.98 17.18 -4.77
C ARG A 261 14.29 18.17 -3.82
N CYS A 262 14.89 18.40 -2.65
CA CYS A 262 14.28 19.19 -1.59
C CYS A 262 14.48 20.69 -1.85
N PRO A 263 13.41 21.50 -2.01
CA PRO A 263 13.55 22.95 -2.20
C PRO A 263 14.06 23.68 -0.95
N LYS A 264 14.10 22.99 0.19
CA LYS A 264 14.56 23.50 1.50
C LYS A 264 15.87 22.84 1.95
N ALA A 265 16.61 22.17 1.05
CA ALA A 265 17.81 21.45 1.41
C ALA A 265 18.88 22.40 2.00
N GLU A 266 19.45 22.00 3.12
CA GLU A 266 20.56 22.66 3.80
C GLU A 266 21.84 21.82 3.66
N LYS A 267 23.01 22.40 3.97
CA LYS A 267 24.30 21.67 3.88
C LYS A 267 24.30 20.38 4.69
N SER A 268 23.73 20.41 5.88
CA SER A 268 23.58 19.25 6.77
C SER A 268 22.82 18.07 6.14
N CYS A 269 21.93 18.34 5.18
CA CYS A 269 21.18 17.30 4.46
C CYS A 269 22.06 16.41 3.57
N PHE A 270 23.27 16.86 3.23
CA PHE A 270 24.22 16.15 2.35
C PHE A 270 25.41 15.55 3.10
N GLU A 271 25.39 15.61 4.43
CA GLU A 271 26.48 15.08 5.26
C GLU A 271 26.26 13.61 5.63
N PRO A 272 27.32 12.79 5.73
CA PRO A 272 27.20 11.38 6.17
C PRO A 272 26.59 11.22 7.58
N ALA A 273 26.72 12.24 8.42
CA ALA A 273 26.19 12.27 9.79
C ALA A 273 24.71 12.69 9.86
N PHE A 274 24.02 12.83 8.71
CA PHE A 274 22.60 13.17 8.68
C PHE A 274 21.77 12.08 9.37
N THR A 275 21.02 12.45 10.40
CA THR A 275 20.19 11.53 11.19
C THR A 275 18.71 11.79 11.07
N ALA A 276 18.31 13.05 10.88
CA ALA A 276 16.90 13.42 10.79
C ALA A 276 16.71 14.74 10.02
N CYS A 277 15.58 14.85 9.35
CA CYS A 277 15.20 16.08 8.64
C CYS A 277 15.01 17.23 9.65
N PRO A 278 15.71 18.37 9.48
CA PRO A 278 15.60 19.50 10.42
C PRO A 278 14.19 20.08 10.50
N PHE A 279 13.35 19.89 9.49
CA PHE A 279 11.97 20.35 9.48
C PHE A 279 11.00 19.42 10.26
N MET A 280 11.44 18.22 10.65
CA MET A 280 10.69 17.29 11.51
C MET A 280 10.89 17.56 12.99
N LEU A 281 11.94 18.31 13.35
CA LEU A 281 12.34 18.56 14.75
C LEU A 281 11.67 19.81 15.36
N LYS A 282 10.85 20.52 14.59
CA LYS A 282 10.18 21.78 15.05
C LYS A 282 8.71 21.58 15.34
#